data_0ec026c366adf05c6c2ef988ab8870c8
#
_entry.id   0ec026c366adf05c6c2ef988ab8870c8
#
_cell.length_a   1.000
_cell.length_b   1.000
_cell.length_c   1.000
_cell.angle_alpha   90.00
_cell.angle_beta   90.00
_cell.angle_gamma   90.00
#
_symmetry.space_group_name_H-M   'P 1'
#
loop_
_entity.id
_entity.type
_entity.pdbx_description
1 polymer ?
#
loop_
_entity_poly.entity_id
_entity_poly.type
_entity_poly.pdbx_seq_one_letter_code
_entity_poly.pdbx_strand_id
1 'polypeptide(L)'
;LPTLKMPTARGWAEGELPQAAPGLKVNAFARDLKHPRWMEVLPNGDVAVSEARFEPGGPAKSIFDFAMQSTMRRAAALGDSPNRITLLRDKNGDGVAEERFMFLEKQWQPFGMALLGDTFYVGNTDALLAFDYKPGVTSLQGAGRKLMDFKPGGHWTRSLLLSPDKTRLYAGVGSLSNIADDGMDAEEGRACIYEYDLKTGHSRVFSSGLRNPVGIAWEPSSGALWTVVNERD
;
A
#
# COMPACT_ATOMS: atom_id res chain seq x y z
N LEU A 1 15.68 -7.11 -30.73
CA LEU A 1 15.82 -6.96 -29.27
C LEU A 1 14.79 -5.93 -28.82
N PRO A 2 13.97 -6.23 -27.81
CA PRO A 2 13.08 -5.23 -27.27
C PRO A 2 13.93 -4.06 -26.74
N THR A 3 13.61 -2.85 -27.16
CA THR A 3 14.26 -1.64 -26.68
C THR A 3 13.77 -1.34 -25.27
N LEU A 4 14.43 -1.90 -24.28
CA LEU A 4 14.13 -1.64 -22.87
C LEU A 4 14.58 -0.21 -22.56
N LYS A 5 13.63 0.71 -22.41
CA LYS A 5 13.92 2.04 -21.87
C LYS A 5 14.07 1.94 -20.37
N MET A 6 15.31 2.04 -19.90
CA MET A 6 15.62 2.02 -18.48
C MET A 6 15.13 3.31 -17.81
N PRO A 7 14.17 3.25 -16.88
CA PRO A 7 13.69 4.46 -16.22
C PRO A 7 14.76 5.02 -15.30
N THR A 8 14.76 6.35 -15.17
CA THR A 8 15.56 7.06 -14.16
C THR A 8 14.60 7.91 -13.35
N ALA A 9 14.59 7.72 -12.03
CA ALA A 9 13.79 8.54 -11.15
C ALA A 9 14.25 10.00 -11.21
N ARG A 10 13.30 10.91 -11.40
CA ARG A 10 13.50 12.36 -11.32
C ARG A 10 12.52 12.91 -10.28
N GLY A 11 13.05 13.59 -9.27
CA GLY A 11 12.25 14.35 -8.32
C GLY A 11 11.74 15.67 -8.93
N TRP A 12 10.76 16.27 -8.29
CA TRP A 12 10.32 17.64 -8.56
C TRP A 12 11.39 18.62 -8.08
N ALA A 13 11.69 19.65 -8.88
CA ALA A 13 12.53 20.74 -8.44
C ALA A 13 11.82 21.57 -7.35
N GLU A 14 12.56 22.39 -6.63
CA GLU A 14 11.99 23.30 -5.64
C GLU A 14 10.99 24.23 -6.33
N GLY A 15 9.77 24.32 -5.79
CA GLY A 15 8.68 25.09 -6.37
C GLY A 15 8.01 24.49 -7.61
N GLU A 16 8.54 23.40 -8.17
CA GLU A 16 7.93 22.71 -9.31
C GLU A 16 6.66 21.97 -8.86
N LEU A 17 5.58 22.11 -9.65
CA LEU A 17 4.30 21.44 -9.44
C LEU A 17 3.82 20.83 -10.75
N PRO A 18 2.97 19.77 -10.70
CA PRO A 18 2.28 19.27 -11.87
C PRO A 18 1.44 20.39 -12.52
N GLN A 19 1.36 20.38 -13.84
CA GLN A 19 0.50 21.32 -14.54
C GLN A 19 -0.97 20.92 -14.37
N ALA A 20 -1.76 21.81 -13.81
CA ALA A 20 -3.20 21.61 -13.65
C ALA A 20 -3.92 21.74 -15.00
N ALA A 21 -5.00 20.96 -15.20
CA ALA A 21 -5.93 21.19 -16.31
C ALA A 21 -6.71 22.52 -16.10
N PRO A 22 -7.27 23.11 -17.17
CA PRO A 22 -8.08 24.31 -17.05
C PRO A 22 -9.20 24.15 -16.01
N GLY A 23 -9.34 25.14 -15.13
CA GLY A 23 -10.33 25.14 -14.06
C GLY A 23 -9.90 24.40 -12.78
N LEU A 24 -8.72 23.77 -12.77
CA LEU A 24 -8.14 23.11 -11.61
C LEU A 24 -6.92 23.86 -11.08
N LYS A 25 -6.64 23.70 -9.79
CA LYS A 25 -5.43 24.19 -9.12
C LYS A 25 -4.72 23.00 -8.48
N VAL A 26 -3.39 22.97 -8.55
CA VAL A 26 -2.54 22.00 -7.86
C VAL A 26 -1.70 22.71 -6.81
N ASN A 27 -1.69 22.15 -5.61
CA ASN A 27 -0.75 22.52 -4.55
C ASN A 27 -0.21 21.25 -3.88
N ALA A 28 0.96 21.34 -3.26
CA ALA A 28 1.53 20.23 -2.53
C ALA A 28 0.93 20.21 -1.11
N PHE A 29 0.17 19.16 -0.79
CA PHE A 29 -0.36 18.95 0.55
C PHE A 29 0.76 18.67 1.56
N ALA A 30 1.76 17.85 1.18
CA ALA A 30 2.96 17.61 1.95
C ALA A 30 4.15 17.33 1.03
N ARG A 31 5.36 17.64 1.50
CA ARG A 31 6.62 17.38 0.79
C ARG A 31 7.51 16.46 1.64
N ASP A 32 8.59 15.96 1.06
CA ASP A 32 9.65 15.17 1.76
C ASP A 32 9.16 13.87 2.40
N LEU A 33 8.05 13.30 1.90
CA LEU A 33 7.66 11.94 2.20
C LEU A 33 8.59 10.96 1.50
N LYS A 34 8.92 9.86 2.20
CA LYS A 34 9.84 8.86 1.66
C LYS A 34 9.07 7.67 1.09
N HIS A 35 8.90 7.63 -0.24
CA HIS A 35 8.14 6.60 -0.93
C HIS A 35 6.72 6.43 -0.40
N PRO A 36 5.88 7.47 -0.47
CA PRO A 36 4.46 7.37 -0.11
C PRO A 36 3.77 6.37 -1.04
N ARG A 37 2.94 5.49 -0.48
CA ARG A 37 2.30 4.39 -1.20
C ARG A 37 0.79 4.48 -1.20
N TRP A 38 0.21 4.69 -0.03
CA TRP A 38 -1.23 4.74 0.16
C TRP A 38 -1.59 5.84 1.16
N MET A 39 -2.83 6.28 1.09
CA MET A 39 -3.36 7.32 1.98
C MET A 39 -4.71 6.88 2.53
N GLU A 40 -4.97 7.22 3.79
CA GLU A 40 -6.26 7.08 4.45
C GLU A 40 -6.62 8.40 5.10
N VAL A 41 -7.78 8.94 4.77
CA VAL A 41 -8.29 10.19 5.37
C VAL A 41 -9.10 9.83 6.61
N LEU A 42 -8.67 10.32 7.76
CA LEU A 42 -9.32 10.08 9.04
C LEU A 42 -10.51 11.03 9.24
N PRO A 43 -11.47 10.68 10.11
CA PRO A 43 -12.70 11.47 10.30
C PRO A 43 -12.49 12.93 10.73
N ASN A 44 -11.36 13.23 11.34
CA ASN A 44 -10.98 14.59 11.74
C ASN A 44 -10.22 15.39 10.65
N GLY A 45 -10.09 14.83 9.46
CA GLY A 45 -9.37 15.44 8.33
C GLY A 45 -7.88 15.14 8.27
N ASP A 46 -7.29 14.50 9.28
CA ASP A 46 -5.90 14.04 9.22
C ASP A 46 -5.72 13.00 8.10
N VAL A 47 -4.54 12.98 7.49
CA VAL A 47 -4.20 12.04 6.43
C VAL A 47 -3.07 11.12 6.88
N ALA A 48 -3.37 9.83 7.05
CA ALA A 48 -2.36 8.81 7.27
C ALA A 48 -1.74 8.38 5.93
N VAL A 49 -0.41 8.37 5.84
CA VAL A 49 0.33 8.01 4.63
C VAL A 49 1.28 6.87 4.94
N SER A 50 1.11 5.73 4.26
CA SER A 50 2.09 4.64 4.35
C SER A 50 3.32 4.97 3.50
N GLU A 51 4.50 4.83 4.11
CA GLU A 51 5.79 5.05 3.48
C GLU A 51 6.58 3.74 3.49
N ALA A 52 6.74 3.14 2.31
CA ALA A 52 7.42 1.86 2.15
C ALA A 52 8.05 1.72 0.76
N ARG A 53 9.08 0.88 0.68
CA ARG A 53 9.77 0.52 -0.56
C ARG A 53 9.90 -0.99 -0.64
N PHE A 54 10.06 -1.52 -1.83
CA PHE A 54 10.36 -2.93 -2.01
C PHE A 54 11.73 -3.26 -1.39
N GLU A 55 11.75 -4.28 -0.56
CA GLU A 55 12.96 -4.85 0.03
C GLU A 55 13.16 -6.26 -0.54
N PRO A 56 14.25 -6.51 -1.28
CA PRO A 56 14.51 -7.84 -1.81
C PRO A 56 14.81 -8.81 -0.65
N GLY A 57 14.41 -10.06 -0.80
CA GLY A 57 14.63 -11.11 0.19
C GLY A 57 16.09 -11.57 0.35
N GLY A 58 17.06 -10.73 -0.10
CA GLY A 58 18.48 -11.01 0.03
C GLY A 58 19.32 -10.42 -1.12
N PRO A 59 20.63 -10.70 -1.11
CA PRO A 59 21.52 -10.29 -2.18
C PRO A 59 21.18 -10.98 -3.50
N ALA A 60 21.59 -10.35 -4.61
CA ALA A 60 21.42 -10.93 -5.95
C ALA A 60 22.12 -12.30 -6.02
N LYS A 61 21.38 -13.30 -6.48
CA LYS A 61 21.85 -14.70 -6.58
C LYS A 61 22.39 -15.02 -7.97
N SER A 62 22.15 -14.15 -8.96
CA SER A 62 22.61 -14.32 -10.34
C SER A 62 23.01 -12.98 -10.96
N ILE A 63 23.70 -13.00 -12.11
CA ILE A 63 24.01 -11.81 -12.89
C ILE A 63 22.70 -11.10 -13.34
N PHE A 64 21.68 -11.88 -13.65
CA PHE A 64 20.37 -11.34 -14.02
C PHE A 64 19.71 -10.62 -12.82
N ASP A 65 19.73 -11.22 -11.63
CA ASP A 65 19.20 -10.56 -10.41
C ASP A 65 19.97 -9.28 -10.10
N PHE A 66 21.28 -9.29 -10.27
CA PHE A 66 22.13 -8.10 -10.08
C PHE A 66 21.74 -6.98 -11.06
N ALA A 67 21.59 -7.31 -12.34
CA ALA A 67 21.17 -6.35 -13.36
C ALA A 67 19.76 -5.81 -13.08
N MET A 68 18.83 -6.68 -12.69
CA MET A 68 17.48 -6.30 -12.29
C MET A 68 17.48 -5.38 -11.06
N GLN A 69 18.16 -5.76 -9.98
CA GLN A 69 18.26 -4.93 -8.78
C GLN A 69 18.94 -3.58 -9.07
N SER A 70 19.97 -3.56 -9.91
CA SER A 70 20.62 -2.31 -10.34
C SER A 70 19.66 -1.39 -11.08
N THR A 71 18.84 -1.96 -11.97
CA THR A 71 17.78 -1.23 -12.70
C THR A 71 16.74 -0.66 -11.73
N MET A 72 16.27 -1.48 -10.80
CA MET A 72 15.28 -1.07 -9.80
C MET A 72 15.82 0.04 -8.88
N ARG A 73 17.10 -0.03 -8.49
CA ARG A 73 17.75 1.06 -7.73
C ARG A 73 17.79 2.36 -8.53
N ARG A 74 18.15 2.28 -9.81
CA ARG A 74 18.18 3.46 -10.70
C ARG A 74 16.80 4.08 -10.89
N ALA A 75 15.76 3.25 -10.94
CA ALA A 75 14.36 3.68 -10.98
C ALA A 75 13.83 4.14 -9.60
N ALA A 76 14.66 4.16 -8.56
CA ALA A 76 14.29 4.41 -7.17
C ALA A 76 13.20 3.45 -6.62
N ALA A 77 13.00 2.30 -7.25
CA ALA A 77 12.04 1.28 -6.80
C ALA A 77 12.61 0.39 -5.69
N LEU A 78 13.94 0.33 -5.55
CA LEU A 78 14.67 -0.48 -4.59
C LEU A 78 15.57 0.39 -3.71
N GLY A 79 15.66 0.07 -2.41
CA GLY A 79 16.50 0.75 -1.42
C GLY A 79 15.93 0.61 -0.01
N ASP A 80 16.51 1.34 0.94
CA ASP A 80 16.03 1.31 2.33
C ASP A 80 14.56 1.74 2.40
N SER A 81 13.75 0.92 3.04
CA SER A 81 12.33 1.18 3.24
C SER A 81 12.11 1.96 4.54
N PRO A 82 11.33 3.04 4.51
CA PRO A 82 10.97 3.76 5.73
C PRO A 82 10.16 2.92 6.72
N ASN A 83 9.36 1.99 6.20
CA ASN A 83 8.59 1.02 6.99
C ASN A 83 7.76 1.67 8.10
N ARG A 84 7.02 2.74 7.73
CA ARG A 84 6.27 3.57 8.68
C ARG A 84 4.96 4.09 8.09
N ILE A 85 4.11 4.62 8.97
CA ILE A 85 2.95 5.42 8.59
C ILE A 85 3.15 6.81 9.21
N THR A 86 3.06 7.84 8.38
CA THR A 86 3.14 9.25 8.76
C THR A 86 1.74 9.84 8.79
N LEU A 87 1.40 10.56 9.86
CA LEU A 87 0.17 11.33 9.96
C LEU A 87 0.44 12.78 9.59
N LEU A 88 -0.36 13.32 8.70
CA LEU A 88 -0.32 14.70 8.23
C LEU A 88 -1.58 15.42 8.69
N ARG A 89 -1.43 16.63 9.22
CA ARG A 89 -2.54 17.47 9.71
C ARG A 89 -2.48 18.84 9.08
N ASP A 90 -3.55 19.18 8.40
CA ASP A 90 -3.86 20.55 7.93
C ASP A 90 -4.74 21.21 9.00
N LYS A 91 -4.18 22.18 9.73
CA LYS A 91 -4.86 22.81 10.88
C LYS A 91 -5.79 23.92 10.47
N ASN A 92 -5.51 24.58 9.38
CA ASN A 92 -6.20 25.78 8.93
C ASN A 92 -7.15 25.52 7.75
N GLY A 93 -7.10 24.31 7.14
CA GLY A 93 -7.95 23.90 6.02
C GLY A 93 -7.55 24.51 4.68
N ASP A 94 -6.28 24.93 4.52
CA ASP A 94 -5.82 25.56 3.27
C ASP A 94 -5.29 24.56 2.23
N GLY A 95 -5.25 23.28 2.58
CA GLY A 95 -4.79 22.20 1.73
C GLY A 95 -3.26 21.98 1.79
N VAL A 96 -2.63 22.47 2.88
CA VAL A 96 -1.22 22.20 3.19
C VAL A 96 -1.12 21.68 4.62
N ALA A 97 -0.43 20.58 4.82
CA ALA A 97 -0.25 20.01 6.15
C ALA A 97 0.90 20.72 6.90
N GLU A 98 0.57 21.47 7.96
CA GLU A 98 1.56 22.14 8.81
C GLU A 98 2.21 21.19 9.82
N GLU A 99 1.48 20.14 10.21
CA GLU A 99 1.98 19.20 11.21
C GLU A 99 2.20 17.80 10.61
N ARG A 100 3.26 17.17 11.07
CA ARG A 100 3.63 15.81 10.70
C ARG A 100 4.00 15.02 11.93
N PHE A 101 3.41 13.82 12.06
CA PHE A 101 3.66 12.93 13.19
C PHE A 101 4.07 11.55 12.72
N MET A 102 4.88 10.87 13.52
CA MET A 102 5.18 9.46 13.35
C MET A 102 3.99 8.65 13.92
N PHE A 103 3.08 8.21 13.02
CA PHE A 103 1.85 7.55 13.43
C PHE A 103 2.07 6.10 13.82
N LEU A 104 2.84 5.35 13.01
CA LEU A 104 3.31 4.00 13.30
C LEU A 104 4.72 3.82 12.74
N GLU A 105 5.57 3.15 13.52
CA GLU A 105 6.92 2.76 13.13
C GLU A 105 7.07 1.25 13.04
N LYS A 106 8.16 0.81 12.43
CA LYS A 106 8.59 -0.60 12.40
C LYS A 106 7.53 -1.53 11.80
N GLN A 107 6.80 -1.02 10.82
CA GLN A 107 5.88 -1.83 10.05
C GLN A 107 6.64 -2.51 8.90
N TRP A 108 6.29 -3.74 8.56
CA TRP A 108 6.97 -4.39 7.43
C TRP A 108 6.26 -4.07 6.11
N GLN A 109 6.79 -3.08 5.39
CA GLN A 109 6.27 -2.61 4.10
C GLN A 109 4.75 -2.34 4.16
N PRO A 110 4.29 -1.41 5.03
CA PRO A 110 2.87 -1.10 5.14
C PRO A 110 2.36 -0.52 3.82
N PHE A 111 1.14 -0.91 3.43
CA PHE A 111 0.53 -0.41 2.19
C PHE A 111 -0.89 0.08 2.44
N GLY A 112 -1.90 -0.79 2.36
CA GLY A 112 -3.29 -0.42 2.57
C GLY A 112 -3.60 -0.14 4.03
N MET A 113 -4.51 0.79 4.25
CA MET A 113 -5.01 1.17 5.56
C MET A 113 -6.52 1.29 5.50
N ALA A 114 -7.18 1.11 6.61
CA ALA A 114 -8.62 1.36 6.76
C ALA A 114 -8.94 1.67 8.22
N LEU A 115 -9.91 2.53 8.47
CA LEU A 115 -10.39 2.85 9.81
C LEU A 115 -11.86 2.43 9.97
N LEU A 116 -12.15 1.71 11.03
CA LEU A 116 -13.53 1.40 11.42
C LEU A 116 -13.71 1.58 12.94
N GLY A 117 -14.49 2.58 13.32
CA GLY A 117 -14.69 2.93 14.72
C GLY A 117 -13.35 3.23 15.42
N ASP A 118 -13.07 2.48 16.46
CA ASP A 118 -11.84 2.62 17.26
C ASP A 118 -10.73 1.64 16.83
N THR A 119 -10.78 1.12 15.61
CA THR A 119 -9.78 0.18 15.08
C THR A 119 -9.20 0.66 13.78
N PHE A 120 -7.88 0.84 13.75
CA PHE A 120 -7.11 1.17 12.56
C PHE A 120 -6.42 -0.09 12.02
N TYR A 121 -6.74 -0.46 10.79
CA TYR A 121 -6.22 -1.64 10.12
C TYR A 121 -5.06 -1.28 9.20
N VAL A 122 -4.04 -2.13 9.17
CA VAL A 122 -2.85 -1.97 8.33
C VAL A 122 -2.55 -3.28 7.60
N GLY A 123 -2.43 -3.21 6.29
CA GLY A 123 -1.92 -4.30 5.45
C GLY A 123 -0.40 -4.22 5.32
N ASN A 124 0.31 -4.97 6.15
CA ASN A 124 1.73 -5.23 6.00
C ASN A 124 1.97 -6.34 4.97
N THR A 125 3.19 -6.47 4.43
CA THR A 125 3.50 -7.50 3.43
C THR A 125 3.25 -8.92 3.94
N ASP A 126 3.36 -9.15 5.24
CA ASP A 126 3.23 -10.46 5.91
C ASP A 126 1.94 -10.66 6.70
N ALA A 127 1.22 -9.58 7.02
CA ALA A 127 0.06 -9.69 7.91
C ALA A 127 -0.96 -8.55 7.74
N LEU A 128 -2.20 -8.86 8.07
CA LEU A 128 -3.23 -7.89 8.41
C LEU A 128 -3.15 -7.60 9.91
N LEU A 129 -2.91 -6.35 10.27
CA LEU A 129 -2.79 -5.88 11.65
C LEU A 129 -3.95 -4.95 12.02
N ALA A 130 -4.33 -4.95 13.29
CA ALA A 130 -5.30 -4.04 13.89
C ALA A 130 -4.69 -3.34 15.10
N PHE A 131 -4.90 -2.02 15.15
CA PHE A 131 -4.41 -1.15 16.23
C PHE A 131 -5.60 -0.43 16.88
N ASP A 132 -5.51 -0.21 18.17
CA ASP A 132 -6.48 0.63 18.87
C ASP A 132 -6.28 2.09 18.45
N TYR A 133 -7.37 2.72 18.02
CA TYR A 133 -7.41 4.10 17.55
C TYR A 133 -8.36 4.93 18.41
N LYS A 134 -8.00 6.18 18.62
CA LYS A 134 -8.91 7.20 19.18
C LYS A 134 -8.83 8.45 18.32
N PRO A 135 -9.95 9.15 18.09
CA PRO A 135 -9.94 10.40 17.32
C PRO A 135 -8.91 11.41 17.85
N GLY A 136 -8.11 11.95 16.93
CA GLY A 136 -7.13 13.00 17.24
C GLY A 136 -5.79 12.53 17.79
N VAL A 137 -5.57 11.21 18.01
CA VAL A 137 -4.24 10.69 18.38
C VAL A 137 -3.24 10.93 17.26
N THR A 138 -2.02 11.23 17.64
CA THR A 138 -0.91 11.48 16.69
C THR A 138 0.06 10.30 16.56
N SER A 139 -0.14 9.25 17.36
CA SER A 139 0.62 8.00 17.28
C SER A 139 -0.22 6.83 17.78
N LEU A 140 -0.06 5.67 17.15
CA LEU A 140 -0.60 4.39 17.62
C LEU A 140 0.47 3.63 18.39
N GLN A 141 0.06 2.81 19.34
CA GLN A 141 0.98 2.13 20.26
C GLN A 141 0.99 0.62 20.03
N GLY A 142 2.12 -0.01 20.36
CA GLY A 142 2.27 -1.47 20.35
C GLY A 142 2.54 -2.04 18.95
N ALA A 143 2.62 -3.36 18.89
CA ALA A 143 2.89 -4.11 17.66
C ALA A 143 1.62 -4.36 16.80
N GLY A 144 0.46 -3.95 17.31
CA GLY A 144 -0.82 -4.32 16.71
C GLY A 144 -1.23 -5.77 16.97
N ARG A 145 -2.51 -6.02 16.89
CA ARG A 145 -3.07 -7.38 16.97
C ARG A 145 -3.12 -7.98 15.56
N LYS A 146 -2.42 -9.10 15.37
CA LYS A 146 -2.44 -9.81 14.08
C LYS A 146 -3.79 -10.50 13.88
N LEU A 147 -4.43 -10.22 12.76
CA LEU A 147 -5.72 -10.77 12.37
C LEU A 147 -5.57 -11.92 11.38
N MET A 148 -4.63 -11.80 10.43
CA MET A 148 -4.42 -12.76 9.36
C MET A 148 -2.96 -12.70 8.91
N ASP A 149 -2.39 -13.85 8.57
CA ASP A 149 -1.09 -13.94 7.92
C ASP A 149 -1.23 -13.82 6.40
N PHE A 150 -0.30 -13.10 5.78
CA PHE A 150 -0.06 -13.12 4.35
C PHE A 150 1.28 -13.79 4.04
N LYS A 151 1.38 -14.46 2.90
CA LYS A 151 2.66 -14.99 2.44
C LYS A 151 3.54 -13.83 1.93
N PRO A 152 4.70 -13.52 2.54
CA PRO A 152 5.58 -12.45 2.07
C PRO A 152 6.33 -12.85 0.79
N GLY A 153 6.96 -11.87 0.13
CA GLY A 153 7.70 -12.06 -1.13
C GLY A 153 6.87 -11.71 -2.37
N GLY A 154 7.51 -11.68 -3.52
CA GLY A 154 6.88 -11.32 -4.80
C GLY A 154 6.27 -9.91 -4.78
N HIS A 155 5.03 -9.79 -5.24
CA HIS A 155 4.28 -8.54 -5.16
C HIS A 155 3.85 -8.29 -3.71
N TRP A 156 4.45 -7.30 -3.09
CA TRP A 156 4.42 -7.07 -1.65
C TRP A 156 3.27 -6.16 -1.17
N THR A 157 2.59 -5.48 -2.08
CA THR A 157 1.49 -4.56 -1.73
C THR A 157 0.27 -5.32 -1.20
N ARG A 158 -0.39 -4.76 -0.17
CA ARG A 158 -1.58 -5.31 0.48
C ARG A 158 -2.61 -4.21 0.61
N SER A 159 -3.42 -4.01 -0.45
CA SER A 159 -4.51 -3.03 -0.45
C SER A 159 -5.60 -3.48 0.51
N LEU A 160 -6.23 -2.55 1.21
CA LEU A 160 -7.35 -2.82 2.11
C LEU A 160 -8.60 -2.06 1.67
N LEU A 161 -9.77 -2.67 1.85
CA LEU A 161 -11.08 -2.05 1.59
C LEU A 161 -12.14 -2.62 2.54
N LEU A 162 -12.81 -1.76 3.28
CA LEU A 162 -13.98 -2.16 4.07
C LEU A 162 -15.20 -2.42 3.18
N SER A 163 -16.01 -3.43 3.54
CA SER A 163 -17.32 -3.61 2.91
C SER A 163 -18.24 -2.41 3.18
N PRO A 164 -19.23 -2.14 2.32
CA PRO A 164 -20.17 -1.03 2.54
C PRO A 164 -20.93 -1.15 3.87
N ASP A 165 -21.27 -2.38 4.27
CA ASP A 165 -21.96 -2.69 5.54
C ASP A 165 -21.01 -2.72 6.76
N LYS A 166 -19.71 -2.49 6.54
CA LYS A 166 -18.67 -2.47 7.59
C LYS A 166 -18.50 -3.78 8.39
N THR A 167 -18.94 -4.90 7.83
CA THR A 167 -18.82 -6.22 8.47
C THR A 167 -17.59 -7.00 8.03
N ARG A 168 -16.99 -6.62 6.89
CA ARG A 168 -15.86 -7.32 6.27
C ARG A 168 -14.77 -6.37 5.84
N LEU A 169 -13.56 -6.92 5.76
CA LEU A 169 -12.38 -6.26 5.20
C LEU A 169 -11.84 -7.10 4.03
N TYR A 170 -11.57 -6.47 2.91
CA TYR A 170 -10.99 -7.09 1.72
C TYR A 170 -9.53 -6.72 1.63
N ALA A 171 -8.68 -7.70 1.29
CA ALA A 171 -7.24 -7.49 1.15
C ALA A 171 -6.73 -8.05 -0.18
N GLY A 172 -6.14 -7.20 -1.01
CA GLY A 172 -5.47 -7.62 -2.24
C GLY A 172 -4.09 -8.22 -1.94
N VAL A 173 -3.80 -9.39 -2.49
CA VAL A 173 -2.51 -10.08 -2.36
C VAL A 173 -2.00 -10.46 -3.74
N GLY A 174 -0.87 -9.90 -4.14
CA GLY A 174 -0.28 -10.17 -5.44
C GLY A 174 0.45 -11.51 -5.52
N SER A 175 0.78 -11.94 -6.75
CA SER A 175 1.50 -13.18 -7.06
C SER A 175 2.93 -13.19 -6.50
N LEU A 176 3.51 -14.37 -6.37
CA LEU A 176 4.91 -14.54 -5.99
C LEU A 176 5.84 -14.09 -7.11
N SER A 177 5.51 -14.45 -8.35
CA SER A 177 6.30 -14.15 -9.53
C SER A 177 5.48 -13.47 -10.62
N ASN A 178 6.10 -13.15 -11.75
CA ASN A 178 5.42 -12.43 -12.85
C ASN A 178 4.48 -13.33 -13.66
N ILE A 179 4.79 -14.60 -13.80
CA ILE A 179 4.06 -15.54 -14.67
C ILE A 179 3.94 -16.94 -14.04
N ALA A 180 3.89 -17.03 -12.72
CA ALA A 180 3.96 -18.28 -11.97
C ALA A 180 5.25 -19.08 -12.31
N ASP A 181 6.39 -18.38 -12.32
CA ASP A 181 7.71 -18.94 -12.67
C ASP A 181 8.09 -20.15 -11.79
N ASP A 182 7.62 -20.16 -10.55
CA ASP A 182 7.85 -21.25 -9.57
C ASP A 182 6.71 -22.28 -9.53
N GLY A 183 5.80 -22.23 -10.51
CA GLY A 183 4.62 -23.10 -10.60
C GLY A 183 3.40 -22.58 -9.83
N MET A 184 2.23 -23.14 -10.15
CA MET A 184 0.96 -22.71 -9.58
C MET A 184 0.83 -23.02 -8.09
N ASP A 185 1.47 -24.07 -7.60
CA ASP A 185 1.45 -24.42 -6.16
C ASP A 185 2.14 -23.35 -5.30
N ALA A 186 3.13 -22.65 -5.85
CA ALA A 186 3.78 -21.53 -5.17
C ALA A 186 2.88 -20.30 -5.03
N GLU A 187 1.86 -20.20 -5.87
CA GLU A 187 0.87 -19.11 -5.86
C GLU A 187 -0.34 -19.38 -4.91
N GLU A 188 -0.36 -20.54 -4.24
CA GLU A 188 -1.44 -20.83 -3.28
C GLU A 188 -1.54 -19.73 -2.21
N GLY A 189 -2.75 -19.14 -2.04
CA GLY A 189 -3.00 -18.01 -1.14
C GLY A 189 -2.39 -16.69 -1.61
N ARG A 190 -2.09 -16.57 -2.90
CA ARG A 190 -1.59 -15.38 -3.59
C ARG A 190 -2.41 -15.10 -4.83
N ALA A 191 -2.06 -14.05 -5.57
CA ALA A 191 -2.74 -13.66 -6.81
C ALA A 191 -4.28 -13.58 -6.62
N CYS A 192 -4.72 -12.98 -5.51
CA CYS A 192 -6.10 -13.06 -5.05
C CYS A 192 -6.52 -11.83 -4.23
N ILE A 193 -7.81 -11.75 -3.97
CA ILE A 193 -8.39 -10.88 -2.96
C ILE A 193 -8.95 -11.77 -1.85
N TYR A 194 -8.55 -11.53 -0.62
CA TYR A 194 -9.13 -12.13 0.57
C TYR A 194 -10.32 -11.33 1.07
N GLU A 195 -11.29 -12.03 1.64
CA GLU A 195 -12.36 -11.47 2.47
C GLU A 195 -12.14 -11.93 3.90
N TYR A 196 -12.11 -11.00 4.83
CA TYR A 196 -11.97 -11.23 6.27
C TYR A 196 -13.24 -10.75 7.00
N ASP A 197 -13.90 -11.64 7.71
CA ASP A 197 -15.09 -11.32 8.53
C ASP A 197 -14.65 -10.72 9.87
N LEU A 198 -15.00 -9.45 10.10
CA LEU A 198 -14.55 -8.68 11.27
C LEU A 198 -15.12 -9.18 12.59
N LYS A 199 -16.26 -9.89 12.54
CA LYS A 199 -16.92 -10.42 13.75
C LYS A 199 -16.38 -11.79 14.15
N THR A 200 -16.21 -12.68 13.17
CA THR A 200 -15.82 -14.07 13.42
C THR A 200 -14.33 -14.32 13.34
N GLY A 201 -13.59 -13.43 12.68
CA GLY A 201 -12.17 -13.62 12.36
C GLY A 201 -11.92 -14.64 11.23
N HIS A 202 -12.96 -15.15 10.58
CA HIS A 202 -12.82 -16.09 9.48
C HIS A 202 -12.37 -15.36 8.21
N SER A 203 -11.44 -15.97 7.48
CA SER A 203 -11.00 -15.47 6.17
C SER A 203 -11.20 -16.52 5.07
N ARG A 204 -11.44 -16.04 3.86
CA ARG A 204 -11.51 -16.87 2.65
C ARG A 204 -10.94 -16.13 1.45
N VAL A 205 -10.55 -16.86 0.42
CA VAL A 205 -10.29 -16.26 -0.89
C VAL A 205 -11.63 -15.86 -1.50
N PHE A 206 -11.79 -14.56 -1.77
CA PHE A 206 -12.96 -13.99 -2.42
C PHE A 206 -12.87 -14.08 -3.94
N SER A 207 -11.71 -13.73 -4.49
CA SER A 207 -11.41 -13.79 -5.93
C SER A 207 -9.95 -14.22 -6.13
N SER A 208 -9.68 -15.04 -7.15
CA SER A 208 -8.35 -15.54 -7.49
C SER A 208 -8.03 -15.37 -8.97
N GLY A 209 -6.80 -15.68 -9.37
CA GLY A 209 -6.34 -15.55 -10.75
C GLY A 209 -5.95 -14.11 -11.13
N LEU A 210 -5.69 -13.27 -10.13
CA LEU A 210 -5.26 -11.88 -10.29
C LEU A 210 -3.74 -11.81 -10.13
N ARG A 211 -3.01 -11.21 -11.07
CA ARG A 211 -1.55 -11.11 -10.92
C ARG A 211 -1.18 -10.25 -9.72
N ASN A 212 -1.52 -8.96 -9.74
CA ASN A 212 -1.25 -8.05 -8.63
C ASN A 212 -2.38 -7.04 -8.46
N PRO A 213 -3.44 -7.36 -7.69
CA PRO A 213 -4.57 -6.48 -7.44
C PRO A 213 -4.15 -5.37 -6.47
N VAL A 214 -3.81 -4.19 -7.00
CA VAL A 214 -3.29 -3.07 -6.20
C VAL A 214 -4.40 -2.10 -5.80
N GLY A 215 -5.28 -1.74 -6.72
CA GLY A 215 -6.42 -0.86 -6.44
C GLY A 215 -7.70 -1.68 -6.29
N ILE A 216 -8.42 -1.50 -5.18
CA ILE A 216 -9.75 -2.10 -4.95
C ILE A 216 -10.73 -1.04 -4.49
N ALA A 217 -11.94 -1.04 -5.05
CA ALA A 217 -13.00 -0.09 -4.72
C ALA A 217 -14.39 -0.69 -4.94
N TRP A 218 -15.39 -0.14 -4.27
CA TRP A 218 -16.79 -0.44 -4.55
C TRP A 218 -17.30 0.46 -5.67
N GLU A 219 -17.89 -0.14 -6.70
CA GLU A 219 -18.62 0.61 -7.71
C GLU A 219 -19.95 1.10 -7.08
N PRO A 220 -20.20 2.42 -7.05
CA PRO A 220 -21.27 2.97 -6.22
C PRO A 220 -22.70 2.63 -6.70
N SER A 221 -22.87 2.34 -7.99
CA SER A 221 -24.21 2.09 -8.56
C SER A 221 -24.66 0.65 -8.39
N SER A 222 -23.75 -0.31 -8.57
CA SER A 222 -24.03 -1.74 -8.52
C SER A 222 -23.63 -2.40 -7.20
N GLY A 223 -22.76 -1.76 -6.41
CA GLY A 223 -22.16 -2.35 -5.23
C GLY A 223 -21.15 -3.48 -5.57
N ALA A 224 -20.74 -3.61 -6.83
CA ALA A 224 -19.73 -4.59 -7.23
C ALA A 224 -18.34 -4.16 -6.76
N LEU A 225 -17.52 -5.12 -6.35
CA LEU A 225 -16.11 -4.89 -6.05
C LEU A 225 -15.33 -4.83 -7.37
N TRP A 226 -14.68 -3.73 -7.61
CA TRP A 226 -13.79 -3.52 -8.74
C TRP A 226 -12.33 -3.57 -8.29
N THR A 227 -11.48 -4.08 -9.15
CA THR A 227 -10.03 -4.08 -8.92
C THR A 227 -9.27 -3.64 -10.15
N VAL A 228 -8.16 -2.93 -9.91
CA VAL A 228 -7.14 -2.63 -10.91
C VAL A 228 -5.95 -3.54 -10.67
N VAL A 229 -5.57 -4.27 -11.70
CA VAL A 229 -4.54 -5.30 -11.61
C VAL A 229 -3.33 -4.87 -12.45
N ASN A 230 -2.13 -4.89 -11.85
CA ASN A 230 -0.89 -4.80 -12.61
C ASN A 230 -0.65 -6.15 -13.28
N GLU A 231 -0.94 -6.20 -14.57
CA GLU A 231 -0.67 -7.35 -15.40
C GLU A 231 0.73 -7.28 -16.05
N ARG A 232 1.07 -8.34 -16.76
CA ARG A 232 2.29 -8.40 -17.55
C ARG A 232 2.07 -7.66 -18.88
N ASP A 233 3.07 -6.92 -19.31
CA ASP A 233 3.20 -6.30 -20.64
C ASP A 233 3.55 -7.35 -21.71
#